data_dc4fb4746fe2a1d5eaa1ac952a8b771b
#
_entry.id   dc4fb4746fe2a1d5eaa1ac952a8b771b
#
_cell.length_a   1.000
_cell.length_b   1.000
_cell.length_c   1.000
_cell.angle_alpha   90.00
_cell.angle_beta   90.00
_cell.angle_gamma   90.00
#
_symmetry.space_group_name_H-M   'P 1'
#
loop_
_entity.id
_entity.type
_entity.pdbx_description
1 polymer ?
#
loop_
_entity_poly.entity_id
_entity_poly.type
_entity_poly.pdbx_seq_one_letter_code
_entity_poly.pdbx_strand_id
1 'polypeptide(L)'
;MRVALTDAAEADLSAIYAHYAERSGPAAADRVLGTVLRAINGLALFPFMGRPGEVPETRERLVSSYPYRIIYHVDEAHEVVEVWRILHATQNWPR
;
A
#
# COMPACT_ATOMS: atom_id res chain seq x y z
N MET A 1 -16.01 -0.66 2.57
CA MET A 1 -15.30 -0.96 3.84
C MET A 1 -14.38 0.18 4.20
N ARG A 2 -14.12 0.41 5.47
CA ARG A 2 -13.08 1.34 5.87
C ARG A 2 -11.70 0.72 5.68
N VAL A 3 -10.68 1.56 5.59
CA VAL A 3 -9.29 1.14 5.44
C VAL A 3 -8.51 1.57 6.68
N ALA A 4 -7.72 0.67 7.21
CA ALA A 4 -6.81 0.94 8.32
C ALA A 4 -5.40 0.58 7.92
N LEU A 5 -4.43 1.32 8.43
CA LEU A 5 -3.01 1.10 8.16
C LEU A 5 -2.34 0.61 9.43
N THR A 6 -1.50 -0.41 9.29
CA THR A 6 -0.62 -0.81 10.40
C THR A 6 0.47 0.24 10.60
N ASP A 7 1.12 0.21 11.75
CA ASP A 7 2.28 1.09 11.99
C ASP A 7 3.37 0.88 10.95
N ALA A 8 3.59 -0.37 10.54
CA ALA A 8 4.56 -0.69 9.50
C ALA A 8 4.18 -0.06 8.16
N ALA A 9 2.89 -0.10 7.79
CA ALA A 9 2.42 0.52 6.55
C ALA A 9 2.59 2.05 6.60
N GLU A 10 2.29 2.66 7.74
CA GLU A 10 2.51 4.10 7.90
C GLU A 10 3.99 4.47 7.79
N ALA A 11 4.86 3.66 8.38
CA ALA A 11 6.32 3.85 8.25
C ALA A 11 6.76 3.70 6.79
N ASP A 12 6.19 2.74 6.06
CA ASP A 12 6.48 2.57 4.64
C ASP A 12 6.11 3.83 3.84
N LEU A 13 4.94 4.41 4.10
CA LEU A 13 4.51 5.64 3.43
C LEU A 13 5.46 6.80 3.72
N SER A 14 5.87 6.95 4.97
CA SER A 14 6.83 7.99 5.36
C SER A 14 8.17 7.81 4.66
N ALA A 15 8.65 6.57 4.55
CA ALA A 15 9.91 6.26 3.88
C ALA A 15 9.83 6.53 2.37
N ILE A 16 8.70 6.20 1.73
CA ILE A 16 8.47 6.49 0.32
C ILE A 16 8.50 8.01 0.09
N TYR A 17 7.81 8.77 0.92
CA TYR A 17 7.78 10.23 0.81
C TYR A 17 9.20 10.80 0.94
N ALA A 18 9.92 10.41 1.98
CA ALA A 18 11.27 10.91 2.23
C ALA A 18 12.22 10.60 1.07
N HIS A 19 12.11 9.41 0.50
CA HIS A 19 12.94 8.99 -0.65
C HIS A 19 12.76 9.93 -1.84
N TYR A 20 11.52 10.22 -2.20
CA TYR A 20 11.24 11.08 -3.35
C TYR A 20 11.49 12.56 -3.06
N ALA A 21 11.19 13.00 -1.85
CA ALA A 21 11.45 14.39 -1.46
C ALA A 21 12.93 14.72 -1.50
N GLU A 22 13.77 13.78 -1.05
CA GLU A 22 15.23 13.94 -1.06
C GLU A 22 15.81 13.95 -2.47
N ARG A 23 15.29 13.06 -3.35
CA ARG A 23 15.83 12.90 -4.69
C ARG A 23 15.27 13.87 -5.72
N SER A 24 14.00 14.24 -5.58
CA SER A 24 13.27 14.96 -6.63
C SER A 24 12.43 16.12 -6.10
N GLY A 25 12.49 16.39 -4.81
CA GLY A 25 11.79 17.51 -4.19
C GLY A 25 10.37 17.16 -3.73
N PRO A 26 9.78 18.07 -2.92
CA PRO A 26 8.49 17.80 -2.29
C PRO A 26 7.32 17.63 -3.28
N ALA A 27 7.35 18.31 -4.42
CA ALA A 27 6.27 18.16 -5.40
C ALA A 27 6.22 16.74 -5.98
N ALA A 28 7.40 16.14 -6.25
CA ALA A 28 7.48 14.75 -6.71
C ALA A 28 7.01 13.78 -5.63
N ALA A 29 7.43 14.02 -4.38
CA ALA A 29 7.00 13.21 -3.24
C ALA A 29 5.48 13.25 -3.06
N ASP A 30 4.88 14.44 -3.19
CA ASP A 30 3.41 14.60 -3.11
C ASP A 30 2.70 13.79 -4.20
N ARG A 31 3.22 13.80 -5.42
CA ARG A 31 2.61 13.04 -6.53
C ARG A 31 2.66 11.54 -6.28
N VAL A 32 3.81 11.03 -5.84
CA VAL A 32 3.95 9.60 -5.54
C VAL A 32 3.03 9.19 -4.40
N LEU A 33 3.07 9.94 -3.30
CA LEU A 33 2.23 9.66 -2.13
C LEU A 33 0.75 9.70 -2.51
N GLY A 34 0.33 10.70 -3.28
CA GLY A 34 -1.05 10.83 -3.74
C GLY A 34 -1.51 9.61 -4.57
N THR A 35 -0.64 9.10 -5.44
CA THR A 35 -0.94 7.92 -6.26
C THR A 35 -1.08 6.67 -5.39
N VAL A 36 -0.16 6.48 -4.43
CA VAL A 36 -0.23 5.34 -3.51
C VAL A 36 -1.48 5.41 -2.64
N LEU A 37 -1.79 6.59 -2.10
CA LEU A 37 -2.99 6.77 -1.26
C LEU A 37 -4.28 6.54 -2.04
N ARG A 38 -4.35 6.96 -3.30
CA ARG A 38 -5.53 6.67 -4.15
C ARG A 38 -5.70 5.16 -4.36
N ALA A 39 -4.60 4.44 -4.55
CA ALA A 39 -4.65 2.99 -4.69
C ALA A 39 -5.14 2.32 -3.39
N ILE A 40 -4.68 2.80 -2.24
CA ILE A 40 -5.12 2.32 -0.93
C ILE A 40 -6.62 2.61 -0.75
N ASN A 41 -7.05 3.84 -1.02
CA ASN A 41 -8.45 4.24 -0.85
C ASN A 41 -9.39 3.48 -1.77
N GLY A 42 -8.93 3.07 -2.94
CA GLY A 42 -9.71 2.25 -3.85
C GLY A 42 -10.10 0.90 -3.26
N LEU A 43 -9.33 0.40 -2.31
CA LEU A 43 -9.64 -0.86 -1.63
C LEU A 43 -10.88 -0.76 -0.73
N ALA A 44 -11.27 0.43 -0.31
CA ALA A 44 -12.51 0.63 0.43
C ALA A 44 -13.74 0.26 -0.41
N LEU A 45 -13.68 0.53 -1.72
CA LEU A 45 -14.76 0.22 -2.65
C LEU A 45 -14.62 -1.18 -3.26
N PHE A 46 -13.40 -1.61 -3.53
CA PHE A 46 -13.11 -2.89 -4.18
C PHE A 46 -12.07 -3.67 -3.37
N PRO A 47 -12.46 -4.20 -2.20
CA PRO A 47 -11.48 -4.84 -1.30
C PRO A 47 -10.84 -6.11 -1.89
N PHE A 48 -11.51 -6.78 -2.82
CA PHE A 48 -10.98 -8.01 -3.39
C PHE A 48 -10.31 -7.83 -4.75
N MET A 49 -10.02 -6.59 -5.15
CA MET A 49 -9.43 -6.32 -6.45
C MET A 49 -7.97 -6.79 -6.58
N GLY A 50 -7.25 -6.90 -5.47
CA GLY A 50 -5.88 -7.40 -5.47
C GLY A 50 -5.85 -8.91 -5.70
N ARG A 51 -4.73 -9.39 -6.23
CA ARG A 51 -4.50 -10.83 -6.39
C ARG A 51 -4.18 -11.48 -5.04
N PRO A 52 -4.39 -12.81 -4.88
CA PRO A 52 -3.95 -13.49 -3.67
C PRO A 52 -2.45 -13.30 -3.43
N GLY A 53 -2.07 -13.00 -2.17
CA GLY A 53 -0.69 -12.82 -1.77
C GLY A 53 -0.02 -14.14 -1.40
N GLU A 54 1.30 -14.10 -1.16
CA GLU A 54 2.06 -15.27 -0.76
C GLU A 54 1.70 -15.73 0.66
N VAL A 55 1.45 -14.80 1.56
CA VAL A 55 0.97 -15.13 2.90
C VAL A 55 -0.51 -15.45 2.83
N PRO A 56 -0.97 -16.56 3.44
CA PRO A 56 -2.40 -16.88 3.47
C PRO A 56 -3.24 -15.72 3.99
N GLU A 57 -4.40 -15.53 3.39
CA GLU A 57 -5.36 -14.48 3.72
C GLU A 57 -4.91 -13.05 3.39
N THR A 58 -3.78 -12.89 2.69
CA THR A 58 -3.38 -11.57 2.18
C THR A 58 -3.67 -11.45 0.70
N ARG A 59 -3.73 -10.20 0.25
CA ARG A 59 -3.84 -9.82 -1.15
C ARG A 59 -2.79 -8.77 -1.47
N GLU A 60 -2.48 -8.65 -2.75
CA GLU A 60 -1.52 -7.68 -3.25
C GLU A 60 -2.14 -6.84 -4.36
N ARG A 61 -2.00 -5.53 -4.24
CA ARG A 61 -2.41 -4.59 -5.28
C ARG A 61 -1.18 -3.83 -5.77
N LEU A 62 -0.94 -3.88 -7.07
CA LEU A 62 0.14 -3.11 -7.68
C LEU A 62 -0.30 -1.65 -7.84
N VAL A 63 0.63 -0.73 -7.62
CA VAL A 63 0.40 0.70 -7.81
C VAL A 63 0.78 1.06 -9.25
N SER A 64 -0.12 1.77 -9.96
CA SER A 64 0.17 2.23 -11.31
C SER A 64 1.26 3.29 -11.31
N SER A 65 2.16 3.22 -12.29
CA SER A 65 3.21 4.21 -12.56
C SER A 65 4.39 4.23 -11.58
N TYR A 66 4.29 3.53 -10.46
CA TYR A 66 5.37 3.43 -9.47
C TYR A 66 5.58 1.98 -9.07
N PRO A 67 6.82 1.59 -8.73
CA PRO A 67 7.15 0.18 -8.48
C PRO A 67 6.81 -0.26 -7.07
N TYR A 68 5.57 -0.06 -6.63
CA TYR A 68 5.11 -0.45 -5.30
C TYR A 68 3.97 -1.44 -5.36
N ARG A 69 3.91 -2.29 -4.35
CA ARG A 69 2.79 -3.21 -4.15
C ARG A 69 2.26 -3.03 -2.73
N ILE A 70 0.95 -3.05 -2.61
CA ILE A 70 0.25 -2.90 -1.35
C ILE A 70 -0.16 -4.29 -0.88
N ILE A 71 0.34 -4.69 0.29
CA ILE A 71 -0.01 -5.96 0.93
C ILE A 71 -1.12 -5.67 1.93
N TYR A 72 -2.24 -6.35 1.80
CA TYR A 72 -3.39 -6.09 2.66
C TYR A 72 -4.18 -7.35 2.97
N HIS A 73 -5.01 -7.26 3.99
CA HIS A 73 -5.92 -8.31 4.43
C HIS A 73 -7.33 -7.73 4.52
N VAL A 74 -8.32 -8.48 4.07
CA VAL A 74 -9.73 -8.08 4.18
C VAL A 74 -10.34 -8.80 5.37
N ASP A 75 -10.66 -8.03 6.41
CA ASP A 75 -11.37 -8.54 7.59
C ASP A 75 -12.87 -8.31 7.37
N GLU A 76 -13.52 -9.33 6.84
CA GLU A 76 -14.94 -9.23 6.50
C GLU A 76 -15.82 -9.09 7.73
N ALA A 77 -15.45 -9.75 8.83
CA ALA A 77 -16.23 -9.72 10.06
C ALA A 77 -16.33 -8.30 10.64
N HIS A 78 -15.26 -7.52 10.54
CA HIS A 78 -15.20 -6.15 11.03
C HIS A 78 -15.37 -5.11 9.92
N GLU A 79 -15.55 -5.54 8.69
CA GLU A 79 -15.70 -4.69 7.51
C GLU A 79 -14.58 -3.67 7.37
N VAL A 80 -13.33 -4.16 7.49
CA VAL A 80 -12.14 -3.34 7.37
C VAL A 80 -11.12 -3.98 6.44
N VAL A 81 -10.46 -3.14 5.63
CA VAL A 81 -9.27 -3.52 4.86
C VAL A 81 -8.08 -3.08 5.69
N GLU A 82 -7.26 -4.03 6.09
CA GLU A 82 -6.02 -3.75 6.84
C GLU A 82 -4.85 -3.73 5.87
N VAL A 83 -4.24 -2.57 5.67
CA VAL A 83 -3.03 -2.46 4.86
C VAL A 83 -1.84 -2.77 5.76
N TRP A 84 -1.13 -3.85 5.45
CA TRP A 84 -0.02 -4.33 6.27
C TRP A 84 1.30 -3.72 5.88
N ARG A 85 1.59 -3.63 4.58
CA ARG A 85 2.84 -3.07 4.08
C ARG A 85 2.63 -2.38 2.72
N ILE A 86 3.49 -1.41 2.42
CA ILE A 86 3.67 -0.89 1.06
C ILE A 86 5.13 -1.13 0.71
N LEU A 87 5.39 -2.04 -0.22
CA LEU A 87 6.72 -2.53 -0.53
C LEU A 87 7.10 -2.17 -1.95
N HIS A 88 8.40 -1.93 -2.16
CA HIS A 88 8.93 -1.87 -3.51
C HIS A 88 8.72 -3.23 -4.18
N ALA A 89 8.44 -3.25 -5.48
CA ALA A 89 8.13 -4.46 -6.22
C ALA A 89 9.22 -5.53 -6.12
N THR A 90 10.47 -5.11 -5.92
CA THR A 90 11.62 -6.02 -5.80
C THR A 90 11.91 -6.47 -4.37
N GLN A 91 11.24 -5.90 -3.36
CA GLN A 91 11.42 -6.34 -1.98
C GLN A 91 10.80 -7.70 -1.74
N ASN A 92 11.55 -8.57 -1.07
CA ASN A 92 11.01 -9.86 -0.62
C ASN A 92 10.15 -9.65 0.63
N TRP A 93 8.97 -10.26 0.64
CA TRP A 93 8.10 -10.27 1.79
C TRP A 93 7.12 -11.43 1.67
N PRO A 94 6.93 -12.23 2.71
CA PRO A 94 7.67 -12.25 3.99
C PRO A 94 9.09 -12.76 3.80
N ARG A 95 9.93 -12.54 4.79
CA ARG A 95 11.33 -12.98 4.73
C ARG A 95 11.51 -14.27 5.50
#